data_f5c7308874d4e50868bba22398b95ca2
#
_entry.id   f5c7308874d4e50868bba22398b95ca2
#
_cell.length_a   1.000
_cell.length_b   1.000
_cell.length_c   1.000
_cell.angle_alpha   90.00
_cell.angle_beta   90.00
_cell.angle_gamma   90.00
#
_symmetry.space_group_name_H-M   'P 1'
#
loop_
_entity.id
_entity.type
_entity.pdbx_description
1 polymer ?
#
loop_
_entity_poly.entity_id
_entity_poly.type
_entity_poly.pdbx_seq_one_letter_code
_entity_poly.pdbx_strand_id
1 'polypeptide(L)'
;MIKKGIILAGGMGTRMSPLTKAVNKQLLPLYDKPLIFYPLSVLMLAGIRNILIIVNKGQLNQFRKILPENNNLGISIEYKEQLKPVGLPQAFTIGEKFIGKDNISLILGDNFFYGQSLTKILKKNINLKSGAKIFIHPVKNPHLYGVATLNKNKKVVNLAEKPKKIRSNFAVTGLYFFDNKVVELAKKLKPSKRGELEIIDLLNFYKRKKKLKAEFIGRGGSWLDTGNINDFYD
;
A
#
# COMPACT_ATOMS: atom_id res chain seq x y z
N MET A 1 17.67 -7.16 0.83
CA MET A 1 17.10 -6.01 0.10
C MET A 1 15.82 -6.47 -0.58
N ILE A 2 14.74 -5.70 -0.46
CA ILE A 2 13.47 -5.98 -1.16
C ILE A 2 13.65 -5.66 -2.65
N LYS A 3 13.36 -6.60 -3.53
CA LYS A 3 13.47 -6.46 -5.00
C LYS A 3 12.11 -6.54 -5.69
N LYS A 4 11.09 -7.00 -4.98
CA LYS A 4 9.74 -7.22 -5.49
C LYS A 4 8.73 -6.29 -4.82
N GLY A 5 7.76 -5.79 -5.61
CA GLY A 5 6.70 -4.93 -5.13
C GLY A 5 5.34 -5.37 -5.65
N ILE A 6 4.31 -5.21 -4.84
CA ILE A 6 2.91 -5.38 -5.25
C ILE A 6 2.25 -4.01 -5.25
N ILE A 7 1.59 -3.66 -6.35
CA ILE A 7 0.65 -2.54 -6.41
C ILE A 7 -0.75 -3.13 -6.36
N LEU A 8 -1.50 -2.82 -5.29
CA LEU A 8 -2.90 -3.24 -5.19
C LEU A 8 -3.79 -2.17 -5.83
N ALA A 9 -4.20 -2.44 -7.07
CA ALA A 9 -5.04 -1.59 -7.90
C ALA A 9 -6.46 -2.13 -8.05
N GLY A 10 -6.90 -2.91 -7.06
CA GLY A 10 -8.27 -3.40 -6.91
C GLY A 10 -9.17 -2.41 -6.17
N GLY A 11 -10.41 -2.84 -5.93
CA GLY A 11 -11.41 -2.03 -5.24
C GLY A 11 -12.42 -1.39 -6.19
N MET A 12 -13.64 -1.20 -5.70
CA MET A 12 -14.78 -0.73 -6.54
C MET A 12 -14.79 0.78 -6.76
N GLY A 13 -14.00 1.55 -6.02
CA GLY A 13 -13.94 3.01 -6.13
C GLY A 13 -15.28 3.72 -5.87
N THR A 14 -16.20 3.11 -5.11
CA THR A 14 -17.59 3.57 -4.96
C THR A 14 -17.71 5.00 -4.44
N ARG A 15 -16.76 5.45 -3.62
CA ARG A 15 -16.73 6.82 -3.09
C ARG A 15 -16.42 7.89 -4.16
N MET A 16 -15.96 7.47 -5.33
CA MET A 16 -15.69 8.33 -6.48
C MET A 16 -16.71 8.16 -7.61
N SER A 17 -17.86 7.53 -7.33
CA SER A 17 -18.96 7.46 -8.29
C SER A 17 -19.47 8.88 -8.60
N PRO A 18 -19.82 9.19 -9.88
CA PRO A 18 -19.95 8.26 -11.00
C PRO A 18 -18.66 8.00 -11.83
N LEU A 19 -17.55 8.69 -11.56
CA LEU A 19 -16.31 8.60 -12.34
C LEU A 19 -15.80 7.15 -12.48
N THR A 20 -15.97 6.36 -11.43
CA THR A 20 -15.48 4.97 -11.35
C THR A 20 -16.46 3.91 -11.88
N LYS A 21 -17.59 4.33 -12.46
CA LYS A 21 -18.55 3.39 -13.08
C LYS A 21 -18.01 2.75 -14.36
N ALA A 22 -17.27 3.52 -15.15
CA ALA A 22 -16.75 3.07 -16.45
C ALA A 22 -15.24 2.79 -16.44
N VAL A 23 -14.50 3.39 -15.52
CA VAL A 23 -13.03 3.34 -15.47
C VAL A 23 -12.56 3.00 -14.07
N ASN A 24 -11.54 2.14 -13.98
CA ASN A 24 -10.89 1.88 -12.69
C ASN A 24 -10.30 3.20 -12.14
N LYS A 25 -10.44 3.43 -10.84
CA LYS A 25 -9.95 4.63 -10.15
C LYS A 25 -8.47 4.91 -10.45
N GLN A 26 -7.63 3.88 -10.45
CA GLN A 26 -6.19 4.01 -10.67
C GLN A 26 -5.81 4.38 -12.12
N LEU A 27 -6.79 4.35 -13.03
CA LEU A 27 -6.62 4.80 -14.42
C LEU A 27 -7.12 6.22 -14.65
N LEU A 28 -7.78 6.84 -13.66
CA LEU A 28 -8.17 8.24 -13.74
C LEU A 28 -6.92 9.13 -13.79
N PRO A 29 -6.91 10.18 -14.60
CA PRO A 29 -5.79 11.11 -14.67
C PRO A 29 -5.70 11.90 -13.36
N LEU A 30 -4.50 11.98 -12.82
CA LEU A 30 -4.14 12.90 -11.75
C LEU A 30 -3.04 13.80 -12.30
N TYR A 31 -3.35 15.07 -12.52
CA TYR A 31 -2.52 16.06 -13.20
C TYR A 31 -2.17 15.62 -14.65
N ASP A 32 -1.00 15.05 -14.90
CA ASP A 32 -0.44 14.77 -16.24
C ASP A 32 -0.45 13.27 -16.62
N LYS A 33 -0.83 12.37 -15.71
CA LYS A 33 -0.77 10.91 -15.93
C LYS A 33 -1.80 10.15 -15.09
N PRO A 34 -2.14 8.91 -15.49
CA PRO A 34 -2.98 8.04 -14.66
C PRO A 34 -2.42 7.82 -13.27
N LEU A 35 -3.31 7.76 -12.28
CA LEU A 35 -2.95 7.64 -10.87
C LEU A 35 -2.00 6.48 -10.57
N ILE A 36 -2.10 5.36 -11.28
CA ILE A 36 -1.25 4.17 -11.09
C ILE A 36 0.27 4.45 -11.25
N PHE A 37 0.64 5.49 -12.01
CA PHE A 37 2.05 5.83 -12.21
C PHE A 37 2.71 6.39 -10.95
N TYR A 38 1.95 6.98 -10.04
CA TYR A 38 2.50 7.52 -8.79
C TYR A 38 2.99 6.42 -7.85
N PRO A 39 2.18 5.42 -7.44
CA PRO A 39 2.68 4.30 -6.65
C PRO A 39 3.76 3.49 -7.39
N LEU A 40 3.67 3.38 -8.72
CA LEU A 40 4.71 2.76 -9.53
C LEU A 40 6.05 3.50 -9.37
N SER A 41 6.04 4.83 -9.48
CA SER A 41 7.25 5.65 -9.30
C SER A 41 7.86 5.50 -7.91
N VAL A 42 7.05 5.37 -6.86
CA VAL A 42 7.51 5.14 -5.48
C VAL A 42 8.31 3.83 -5.39
N LEU A 43 7.80 2.74 -5.98
CA LEU A 43 8.54 1.47 -6.03
C LEU A 43 9.85 1.60 -6.81
N MET A 44 9.82 2.31 -7.95
CA MET A 44 11.02 2.56 -8.76
C MET A 44 12.06 3.41 -8.03
N LEU A 45 11.66 4.44 -7.29
CA LEU A 45 12.52 5.25 -6.43
C LEU A 45 13.14 4.44 -5.29
N ALA A 46 12.41 3.46 -4.77
CA ALA A 46 12.93 2.50 -3.80
C ALA A 46 13.97 1.53 -4.40
N GLY A 47 14.11 1.47 -5.73
CA GLY A 47 14.98 0.53 -6.43
C GLY A 47 14.32 -0.82 -6.72
N ILE A 48 13.00 -0.94 -6.53
CA ILE A 48 12.23 -2.14 -6.87
C ILE A 48 11.97 -2.16 -8.37
N ARG A 49 12.22 -3.32 -9.02
CA ARG A 49 12.10 -3.47 -10.46
C ARG A 49 11.17 -4.60 -10.89
N ASN A 50 10.90 -5.57 -10.02
CA ASN A 50 9.94 -6.64 -10.27
C ASN A 50 8.62 -6.28 -9.59
N ILE A 51 7.57 -6.05 -10.36
CA ILE A 51 6.31 -5.48 -9.89
C ILE A 51 5.14 -6.36 -10.29
N LEU A 52 4.33 -6.73 -9.31
CA LEU A 52 3.03 -7.36 -9.54
C LEU A 52 1.94 -6.30 -9.37
N ILE A 53 1.11 -6.11 -10.39
CA ILE A 53 -0.08 -5.27 -10.32
C ILE A 53 -1.31 -6.16 -10.17
N ILE A 54 -2.05 -5.99 -9.07
CA ILE A 54 -3.29 -6.72 -8.81
C ILE A 54 -4.46 -5.81 -9.13
N VAL A 55 -5.28 -6.20 -10.10
CA VAL A 55 -6.42 -5.44 -10.59
C VAL A 55 -7.74 -6.18 -10.34
N ASN A 56 -8.87 -5.52 -10.46
CA ASN A 56 -10.17 -6.21 -10.41
C ASN A 56 -10.34 -7.13 -11.63
N LYS A 57 -11.13 -8.18 -11.46
CA LYS A 57 -11.53 -9.08 -12.56
C LYS A 57 -12.09 -8.29 -13.74
N GLY A 58 -11.64 -8.60 -14.95
CA GLY A 58 -12.08 -7.97 -16.20
C GLY A 58 -11.41 -6.64 -16.54
N GLN A 59 -10.54 -6.09 -15.67
CA GLN A 59 -9.90 -4.80 -15.90
C GLN A 59 -8.45 -4.90 -16.42
N LEU A 60 -7.91 -6.09 -16.50
CA LEU A 60 -6.51 -6.36 -16.88
C LEU A 60 -6.11 -5.71 -18.21
N ASN A 61 -6.96 -5.79 -19.24
CA ASN A 61 -6.66 -5.22 -20.56
C ASN A 61 -6.54 -3.69 -20.55
N GLN A 62 -7.28 -3.00 -19.67
CA GLN A 62 -7.17 -1.55 -19.53
C GLN A 62 -5.80 -1.14 -18.98
N PHE A 63 -5.32 -1.87 -17.96
CA PHE A 63 -4.00 -1.63 -17.39
C PHE A 63 -2.87 -1.97 -18.35
N ARG A 64 -2.95 -3.09 -19.09
CA ARG A 64 -1.95 -3.49 -20.07
C ARG A 64 -1.79 -2.49 -21.22
N LYS A 65 -2.85 -1.80 -21.62
CA LYS A 65 -2.77 -0.73 -22.64
C LYS A 65 -1.91 0.45 -22.18
N ILE A 66 -1.90 0.76 -20.89
CA ILE A 66 -1.17 1.90 -20.32
C ILE A 66 0.22 1.49 -19.83
N LEU A 67 0.33 0.33 -19.20
CA LEU A 67 1.54 -0.24 -18.65
C LEU A 67 1.75 -1.67 -19.20
N PRO A 68 2.23 -1.82 -20.43
CA PRO A 68 2.49 -3.15 -21.00
C PRO A 68 3.61 -3.88 -20.26
N GLU A 69 3.58 -5.20 -20.26
CA GLU A 69 4.61 -6.04 -19.65
C GLU A 69 6.00 -5.79 -20.26
N ASN A 70 6.06 -5.57 -21.59
CA ASN A 70 7.25 -5.21 -22.35
C ASN A 70 7.46 -3.69 -22.44
N ASN A 71 7.49 -3.01 -21.30
CA ASN A 71 7.66 -1.57 -21.21
C ASN A 71 9.13 -1.14 -21.29
N ASN A 72 9.36 0.16 -21.60
CA ASN A 72 10.69 0.77 -21.67
C ASN A 72 11.12 1.46 -20.35
N LEU A 73 10.49 1.10 -19.23
CA LEU A 73 10.73 1.73 -17.92
C LEU A 73 11.85 1.04 -17.12
N GLY A 74 12.45 -0.02 -17.66
CA GLY A 74 13.48 -0.81 -16.96
C GLY A 74 12.93 -1.60 -15.77
N ILE A 75 11.67 -2.00 -15.82
CA ILE A 75 10.95 -2.81 -14.82
C ILE A 75 10.30 -4.02 -15.48
N SER A 76 10.14 -5.09 -14.70
CA SER A 76 9.32 -6.24 -15.07
C SER A 76 7.97 -6.13 -14.39
N ILE A 77 6.89 -6.24 -15.16
CA ILE A 77 5.52 -6.16 -14.67
C ILE A 77 4.83 -7.50 -14.88
N GLU A 78 4.22 -8.02 -13.83
CA GLU A 78 3.27 -9.13 -13.87
C GLU A 78 1.89 -8.64 -13.44
N TYR A 79 0.84 -9.28 -13.96
CA TYR A 79 -0.54 -8.95 -13.60
C TYR A 79 -1.27 -10.14 -12.98
N LYS A 80 -2.12 -9.85 -11.98
CA LYS A 80 -3.08 -10.80 -11.42
C LYS A 80 -4.44 -10.12 -11.26
N GLU A 81 -5.49 -10.89 -11.39
CA GLU A 81 -6.84 -10.43 -11.12
C GLU A 81 -7.32 -10.84 -9.74
N GLN A 82 -7.97 -9.91 -9.07
CA GLN A 82 -8.68 -10.11 -7.81
C GLN A 82 -10.16 -10.32 -8.12
N LEU A 83 -10.71 -11.50 -7.80
CA LEU A 83 -12.11 -11.82 -8.08
C LEU A 83 -13.08 -10.96 -7.27
N LYS A 84 -12.80 -10.81 -5.97
CA LYS A 84 -13.52 -9.93 -5.04
C LYS A 84 -12.52 -9.28 -4.10
N PRO A 85 -12.62 -7.96 -3.85
CA PRO A 85 -11.80 -7.29 -2.85
C PRO A 85 -12.32 -7.65 -1.45
N VAL A 86 -11.55 -8.43 -0.69
CA VAL A 86 -11.86 -8.85 0.68
C VAL A 86 -10.92 -8.25 1.72
N GLY A 87 -10.16 -7.24 1.33
CA GLY A 87 -9.22 -6.51 2.19
C GLY A 87 -7.77 -6.55 1.69
N LEU A 88 -6.95 -5.64 2.20
CA LEU A 88 -5.57 -5.43 1.73
C LEU A 88 -4.67 -6.68 1.85
N PRO A 89 -4.74 -7.50 2.93
CA PRO A 89 -3.91 -8.70 3.06
C PRO A 89 -4.11 -9.75 1.96
N GLN A 90 -5.23 -9.72 1.24
CA GLN A 90 -5.47 -10.62 0.10
C GLN A 90 -4.39 -10.47 -0.99
N ALA A 91 -3.76 -9.30 -1.11
CA ALA A 91 -2.67 -9.08 -2.05
C ALA A 91 -1.52 -10.09 -1.87
N PHE A 92 -1.24 -10.50 -0.64
CA PHE A 92 -0.17 -11.46 -0.36
C PHE A 92 -0.54 -12.89 -0.76
N THR A 93 -1.80 -13.29 -0.62
CA THR A 93 -2.27 -14.62 -1.04
C THR A 93 -2.39 -14.72 -2.55
N ILE A 94 -2.87 -13.68 -3.22
CA ILE A 94 -2.89 -13.60 -4.71
C ILE A 94 -1.45 -13.59 -5.25
N GLY A 95 -0.56 -12.83 -4.60
CA GLY A 95 0.84 -12.67 -4.99
C GLY A 95 1.78 -13.77 -4.51
N GLU A 96 1.31 -14.83 -3.87
CA GLU A 96 2.16 -15.85 -3.23
C GLU A 96 3.25 -16.41 -4.14
N LYS A 97 2.89 -16.83 -5.36
CA LYS A 97 3.86 -17.37 -6.34
C LYS A 97 4.90 -16.31 -6.75
N PHE A 98 4.47 -15.07 -6.94
CA PHE A 98 5.34 -13.94 -7.26
C PHE A 98 6.30 -13.64 -6.10
N ILE A 99 5.80 -13.59 -4.87
CA ILE A 99 6.60 -13.33 -3.66
C ILE A 99 7.66 -14.43 -3.48
N GLY A 100 7.24 -15.69 -3.51
CA GLY A 100 8.12 -16.83 -3.27
C GLY A 100 8.78 -16.75 -1.91
N LYS A 101 10.12 -16.78 -1.90
CA LYS A 101 10.95 -16.68 -0.68
C LYS A 101 11.45 -15.28 -0.39
N ASP A 102 11.08 -14.29 -1.21
CA ASP A 102 11.59 -12.93 -1.11
C ASP A 102 10.77 -12.07 -0.13
N ASN A 103 11.42 -11.06 0.42
CA ASN A 103 10.73 -9.97 1.10
C ASN A 103 10.01 -9.09 0.08
N ILE A 104 8.92 -8.45 0.49
CA ILE A 104 7.99 -7.79 -0.42
C ILE A 104 7.64 -6.36 0.04
N SER A 105 7.47 -5.45 -0.91
CA SER A 105 6.77 -4.18 -0.71
C SER A 105 5.33 -4.32 -1.17
N LEU A 106 4.39 -3.77 -0.40
CA LEU A 106 3.01 -3.53 -0.85
C LEU A 106 2.78 -2.03 -0.88
N ILE A 107 2.22 -1.54 -1.99
CA ILE A 107 1.74 -0.17 -2.10
C ILE A 107 0.31 -0.17 -2.66
N LEU A 108 -0.53 0.72 -2.12
CA LEU A 108 -1.89 0.91 -2.62
C LEU A 108 -1.87 1.75 -3.89
N GLY A 109 -2.64 1.35 -4.89
CA GLY A 109 -2.68 1.95 -6.22
C GLY A 109 -3.28 3.36 -6.26
N ASP A 110 -3.87 3.82 -5.15
CA ASP A 110 -4.49 5.13 -4.97
C ASP A 110 -3.75 6.03 -3.98
N ASN A 111 -2.54 5.64 -3.60
CA ASN A 111 -1.73 6.43 -2.68
C ASN A 111 -0.67 7.24 -3.43
N PHE A 112 -0.68 8.53 -3.17
CA PHE A 112 0.29 9.50 -3.69
C PHE A 112 1.30 9.86 -2.60
N PHE A 113 2.58 9.81 -2.96
CA PHE A 113 3.69 10.22 -2.07
C PHE A 113 4.58 11.22 -2.80
N TYR A 114 4.90 12.31 -2.14
CA TYR A 114 5.79 13.33 -2.66
C TYR A 114 6.72 13.86 -1.56
N GLY A 115 7.91 14.32 -1.93
CA GLY A 115 8.84 15.00 -1.02
C GLY A 115 10.29 14.76 -1.36
N GLN A 116 11.12 15.78 -1.10
CA GLN A 116 12.56 15.78 -1.43
C GLN A 116 13.34 14.63 -0.77
N SER A 117 12.94 14.23 0.45
CA SER A 117 13.61 13.15 1.20
C SER A 117 13.06 11.76 0.91
N LEU A 118 12.00 11.62 0.11
CA LEU A 118 11.30 10.36 -0.10
C LEU A 118 12.25 9.25 -0.57
N THR A 119 13.02 9.50 -1.63
CA THR A 119 13.98 8.51 -2.17
C THR A 119 14.99 8.04 -1.11
N LYS A 120 15.50 8.97 -0.29
CA LYS A 120 16.44 8.65 0.81
C LYS A 120 15.78 7.76 1.87
N ILE A 121 14.54 8.09 2.25
CA ILE A 121 13.74 7.31 3.21
C ILE A 121 13.50 5.90 2.68
N LEU A 122 13.08 5.77 1.42
CA LEU A 122 12.82 4.48 0.78
C LEU A 122 14.08 3.61 0.75
N LYS A 123 15.20 4.15 0.23
CA LYS A 123 16.49 3.45 0.13
C LYS A 123 17.04 3.02 1.49
N LYS A 124 16.89 3.83 2.53
CA LYS A 124 17.26 3.48 3.91
C LYS A 124 16.48 2.28 4.43
N ASN A 125 15.21 2.15 4.03
CA ASN A 125 14.28 1.18 4.59
C ASN A 125 14.14 -0.12 3.78
N ILE A 126 14.62 -0.15 2.52
CA ILE A 126 14.50 -1.29 1.60
C ILE A 126 15.28 -2.54 2.07
N ASN A 127 16.29 -2.38 2.94
CA ASN A 127 17.12 -3.46 3.48
C ASN A 127 16.46 -4.12 4.70
N LEU A 128 15.22 -4.58 4.55
CA LEU A 128 14.52 -5.33 5.58
C LEU A 128 15.04 -6.77 5.62
N LYS A 129 15.63 -7.21 6.75
CA LYS A 129 16.04 -8.61 6.94
C LYS A 129 14.86 -9.48 7.42
N SER A 130 14.10 -9.00 8.40
CA SER A 130 12.91 -9.67 8.93
C SER A 130 11.95 -8.66 9.54
N GLY A 131 10.67 -9.04 9.65
CA GLY A 131 9.63 -8.23 10.26
C GLY A 131 8.88 -7.39 9.25
N ALA A 132 8.30 -6.30 9.72
CA ALA A 132 7.54 -5.35 8.91
C ALA A 132 7.94 -3.91 9.19
N LYS A 133 7.83 -3.06 8.17
CA LYS A 133 7.92 -1.60 8.29
C LYS A 133 6.67 -0.97 7.71
N ILE A 134 6.14 -0.02 8.45
CA ILE A 134 5.07 0.86 8.01
C ILE A 134 5.61 2.27 7.85
N PHE A 135 5.02 3.01 6.90
CA PHE A 135 5.27 4.43 6.76
C PHE A 135 4.09 5.18 7.33
N ILE A 136 4.36 6.20 8.13
CA ILE A 136 3.33 6.96 8.85
C ILE A 136 3.41 8.44 8.54
N HIS A 137 2.24 9.07 8.51
CA HIS A 137 2.10 10.51 8.22
C HIS A 137 1.07 11.13 9.18
N PRO A 138 1.31 12.35 9.71
CA PRO A 138 0.32 13.03 10.51
C PRO A 138 -0.85 13.51 9.65
N VAL A 139 -2.08 13.27 10.11
CA VAL A 139 -3.31 13.63 9.40
C VAL A 139 -4.25 14.44 10.31
N LYS A 140 -5.12 15.23 9.69
CA LYS A 140 -6.17 16.00 10.40
C LYS A 140 -7.31 15.08 10.90
N ASN A 141 -7.67 14.06 10.09
CA ASN A 141 -8.82 13.17 10.32
C ASN A 141 -8.40 11.70 10.53
N PRO A 142 -7.74 11.35 11.67
CA PRO A 142 -7.20 9.99 11.88
C PRO A 142 -8.26 8.89 11.92
N HIS A 143 -9.52 9.21 12.23
CA HIS A 143 -10.62 8.23 12.26
C HIS A 143 -10.95 7.61 10.88
N LEU A 144 -10.40 8.15 9.79
CA LEU A 144 -10.57 7.62 8.44
C LEU A 144 -9.57 6.49 8.09
N TYR A 145 -8.50 6.34 8.88
CA TYR A 145 -7.35 5.51 8.57
C TYR A 145 -7.01 4.49 9.65
N GLY A 146 -6.15 3.54 9.31
CA GLY A 146 -5.38 2.82 10.31
C GLY A 146 -4.44 3.79 11.04
N VAL A 147 -4.42 3.76 12.37
CA VAL A 147 -3.66 4.73 13.19
C VAL A 147 -2.62 4.01 14.03
N ALA A 148 -1.38 4.51 14.00
CA ALA A 148 -0.29 4.04 14.84
C ALA A 148 -0.07 5.00 16.04
N THR A 149 0.00 4.45 17.25
CA THR A 149 0.45 5.20 18.45
C THR A 149 1.89 4.80 18.76
N LEU A 150 2.75 5.79 18.95
CA LEU A 150 4.16 5.59 19.26
C LEU A 150 4.46 6.00 20.70
N ASN A 151 5.45 5.35 21.31
CA ASN A 151 6.02 5.81 22.58
C ASN A 151 7.14 6.85 22.36
N LYS A 152 7.70 7.37 23.45
CA LYS A 152 8.81 8.34 23.42
C LYS A 152 10.04 7.86 22.62
N ASN A 153 10.24 6.53 22.54
CA ASN A 153 11.33 5.91 21.77
C ASN A 153 10.93 5.58 20.31
N LYS A 154 9.86 6.19 19.78
CA LYS A 154 9.32 6.00 18.42
C LYS A 154 8.95 4.54 18.10
N LYS A 155 8.72 3.69 19.10
CA LYS A 155 8.23 2.32 18.90
C LYS A 155 6.72 2.31 18.83
N VAL A 156 6.16 1.51 17.92
CA VAL A 156 4.71 1.31 17.77
C VAL A 156 4.19 0.54 18.99
N VAL A 157 3.36 1.19 19.81
CA VAL A 157 2.73 0.58 20.99
C VAL A 157 1.29 0.20 20.76
N ASN A 158 0.59 0.89 19.86
CA ASN A 158 -0.78 0.55 19.49
C ASN A 158 -1.03 0.77 18.00
N LEU A 159 -1.92 -0.06 17.45
CA LEU A 159 -2.47 0.06 16.09
C LEU A 159 -3.96 -0.14 16.17
N ALA A 160 -4.73 0.73 15.53
CA ALA A 160 -6.18 0.66 15.49
C ALA A 160 -6.69 1.03 14.10
N GLU A 161 -7.60 0.22 13.55
CA GLU A 161 -8.29 0.51 12.29
C GLU A 161 -9.45 1.46 12.56
N LYS A 162 -9.46 2.61 11.87
CA LYS A 162 -10.52 3.63 11.93
C LYS A 162 -11.07 3.87 13.34
N PRO A 163 -10.21 4.29 14.28
CA PRO A 163 -10.56 4.33 15.70
C PRO A 163 -11.64 5.39 16.00
N LYS A 164 -12.66 5.01 16.75
CA LYS A 164 -13.63 5.98 17.29
C LYS A 164 -13.01 6.91 18.34
N LYS A 165 -12.06 6.37 19.16
CA LYS A 165 -11.32 7.13 20.16
C LYS A 165 -9.90 7.38 19.64
N ILE A 166 -9.62 8.63 19.28
CA ILE A 166 -8.34 9.05 18.72
C ILE A 166 -7.30 9.20 19.85
N ARG A 167 -6.18 8.49 19.72
CA ARG A 167 -5.03 8.57 20.64
C ARG A 167 -3.75 9.06 19.95
N SER A 168 -3.79 9.20 18.64
CA SER A 168 -2.67 9.60 17.80
C SER A 168 -3.20 10.11 16.48
N ASN A 169 -2.49 11.03 15.85
CA ASN A 169 -2.79 11.53 14.50
C ASN A 169 -1.91 10.90 13.42
N PHE A 170 -1.13 9.88 13.74
CA PHE A 170 -0.26 9.21 12.76
C PHE A 170 -1.02 8.12 12.01
N ALA A 171 -1.50 8.46 10.81
CA ALA A 171 -2.06 7.48 9.89
C ALA A 171 -0.97 6.52 9.39
N VAL A 172 -1.32 5.25 9.29
CA VAL A 172 -0.53 4.26 8.57
C VAL A 172 -0.84 4.43 7.09
N THR A 173 0.16 4.84 6.32
CA THR A 173 -0.01 5.07 4.89
C THR A 173 -0.16 3.75 4.12
N GLY A 174 -0.49 3.84 2.83
CA GLY A 174 -0.63 2.67 1.97
C GLY A 174 0.69 2.10 1.45
N LEU A 175 1.82 2.32 2.11
CA LEU A 175 3.12 1.74 1.76
C LEU A 175 3.63 0.87 2.91
N TYR A 176 4.00 -0.36 2.57
CA TYR A 176 4.42 -1.37 3.54
C TYR A 176 5.61 -2.18 3.03
N PHE A 177 6.52 -2.53 3.93
CA PHE A 177 7.60 -3.49 3.67
C PHE A 177 7.46 -4.69 4.62
N PHE A 178 7.50 -5.89 4.07
CA PHE A 178 7.34 -7.13 4.84
C PHE A 178 8.42 -8.15 4.50
N ASP A 179 8.75 -8.98 5.48
CA ASP A 179 9.43 -10.25 5.21
C ASP A 179 8.44 -11.26 4.56
N ASN A 180 8.97 -12.35 3.97
CA ASN A 180 8.16 -13.32 3.25
C ASN A 180 7.14 -14.07 4.11
N LYS A 181 7.27 -14.04 5.44
CA LYS A 181 6.31 -14.66 6.37
C LYS A 181 4.93 -13.99 6.29
N VAL A 182 4.85 -12.83 5.68
CA VAL A 182 3.59 -12.12 5.46
C VAL A 182 2.54 -12.98 4.73
N VAL A 183 2.95 -13.86 3.81
CA VAL A 183 2.05 -14.74 3.06
C VAL A 183 1.33 -15.71 4.00
N GLU A 184 2.09 -16.42 4.85
CA GLU A 184 1.51 -17.35 5.82
C GLU A 184 0.63 -16.65 6.85
N LEU A 185 1.04 -15.46 7.27
CA LEU A 185 0.28 -14.66 8.22
C LEU A 185 -1.03 -14.17 7.60
N ALA A 186 -1.01 -13.73 6.34
CA ALA A 186 -2.20 -13.30 5.62
C ALA A 186 -3.22 -14.44 5.47
N LYS A 187 -2.79 -15.67 5.20
CA LYS A 187 -3.65 -16.85 5.12
C LYS A 187 -4.36 -17.19 6.44
N LYS A 188 -3.81 -16.78 7.58
CA LYS A 188 -4.38 -17.03 8.92
C LYS A 188 -5.34 -15.95 9.40
N LEU A 189 -5.46 -14.84 8.67
CA LEU A 189 -6.37 -13.77 9.04
C LEU A 189 -7.83 -14.21 8.86
N LYS A 190 -8.67 -13.69 9.75
CA LYS A 190 -10.12 -13.81 9.64
C LYS A 190 -10.72 -12.43 9.34
N PRO A 191 -11.83 -12.35 8.60
CA PRO A 191 -12.51 -11.10 8.37
C PRO A 191 -12.90 -10.42 9.69
N SER A 192 -12.75 -9.10 9.71
CA SER A 192 -13.20 -8.27 10.83
C SER A 192 -14.72 -8.16 10.88
N LYS A 193 -15.26 -7.43 11.87
CA LYS A 193 -16.70 -7.09 11.92
C LYS A 193 -17.19 -6.33 10.69
N ARG A 194 -16.28 -5.76 9.89
CA ARG A 194 -16.57 -5.08 8.61
C ARG A 194 -16.64 -6.03 7.42
N GLY A 195 -16.38 -7.33 7.64
CA GLY A 195 -16.31 -8.35 6.58
C GLY A 195 -15.00 -8.31 5.78
N GLU A 196 -13.99 -7.53 6.19
CA GLU A 196 -12.73 -7.36 5.47
C GLU A 196 -11.55 -7.95 6.24
N LEU A 197 -10.53 -8.42 5.52
CA LEU A 197 -9.21 -8.74 6.09
C LEU A 197 -8.48 -7.43 6.34
N GLU A 198 -8.18 -7.12 7.61
CA GLU A 198 -7.58 -5.85 7.98
C GLU A 198 -6.05 -5.93 7.97
N ILE A 199 -5.40 -4.95 7.33
CA ILE A 199 -3.94 -4.86 7.35
C ILE A 199 -3.44 -4.58 8.77
N ILE A 200 -4.19 -3.88 9.58
CA ILE A 200 -3.88 -3.58 10.98
C ILE A 200 -3.78 -4.86 11.81
N ASP A 201 -4.62 -5.87 11.55
CA ASP A 201 -4.54 -7.16 12.25
C ASP A 201 -3.25 -7.89 11.87
N LEU A 202 -2.87 -7.87 10.59
CA LEU A 202 -1.61 -8.40 10.12
C LEU A 202 -0.41 -7.71 10.79
N LEU A 203 -0.42 -6.38 10.86
CA LEU A 203 0.62 -5.60 11.52
C LEU A 203 0.69 -5.87 13.02
N ASN A 204 -0.44 -6.16 13.67
CA ASN A 204 -0.48 -6.54 15.08
C ASN A 204 0.27 -7.85 15.38
N PHE A 205 0.34 -8.81 14.43
CA PHE A 205 1.22 -9.98 14.56
C PHE A 205 2.68 -9.56 14.69
N TYR A 206 3.16 -8.70 13.79
CA TYR A 206 4.53 -8.21 13.83
C TYR A 206 4.82 -7.37 15.07
N LYS A 207 3.85 -6.56 15.51
CA LYS A 207 3.97 -5.78 16.75
C LYS A 207 4.14 -6.69 17.98
N ARG A 208 3.29 -7.73 18.15
CA ARG A 208 3.40 -8.70 19.25
C ARG A 208 4.76 -9.41 19.27
N LYS A 209 5.33 -9.69 18.10
CA LYS A 209 6.67 -10.28 17.96
C LYS A 209 7.82 -9.26 18.08
N LYS A 210 7.52 -7.99 18.41
CA LYS A 210 8.50 -6.88 18.47
C LYS A 210 9.28 -6.69 17.16
N LYS A 211 8.68 -7.05 16.01
CA LYS A 211 9.27 -6.98 14.66
C LYS A 211 8.62 -5.94 13.76
N LEU A 212 7.81 -5.04 14.31
CA LEU A 212 7.21 -3.92 13.58
C LEU A 212 8.00 -2.64 13.85
N LYS A 213 8.36 -1.94 12.77
CA LYS A 213 8.99 -0.62 12.81
C LYS A 213 8.14 0.38 12.05
N ALA A 214 8.10 1.63 12.55
CA ALA A 214 7.48 2.76 11.84
C ALA A 214 8.58 3.71 11.35
N GLU A 215 8.40 4.22 10.13
CA GLU A 215 9.22 5.27 9.54
C GLU A 215 8.32 6.45 9.21
N PHE A 216 8.78 7.65 9.53
CA PHE A 216 8.05 8.87 9.22
C PHE A 216 8.31 9.28 7.77
N ILE A 217 7.26 9.69 7.06
CA ILE A 217 7.40 10.48 5.86
C ILE A 217 7.86 11.86 6.35
N GLY A 218 9.13 12.21 6.09
CA GLY A 218 9.83 13.32 6.71
C GLY A 218 9.18 14.69 6.48
N ARG A 219 9.71 15.74 7.13
CA ARG A 219 9.29 17.13 6.91
C ARG A 219 9.42 17.48 5.42
N GLY A 220 8.42 18.19 4.88
CA GLY A 220 8.35 18.49 3.44
C GLY A 220 7.94 17.29 2.57
N GLY A 221 7.58 16.17 3.19
CA GLY A 221 6.93 15.06 2.51
C GLY A 221 5.42 15.12 2.66
N SER A 222 4.71 14.79 1.60
CA SER A 222 3.25 14.70 1.54
C SER A 222 2.84 13.27 1.26
N TRP A 223 1.73 12.88 1.85
CA TRP A 223 1.00 11.66 1.54
C TRP A 223 -0.48 11.99 1.39
N LEU A 224 -1.06 11.55 0.29
CA LEU A 224 -2.46 11.70 0.00
C LEU A 224 -3.05 10.31 -0.29
N ASP A 225 -4.16 10.02 0.35
CA ASP A 225 -5.03 8.90 0.01
C ASP A 225 -6.15 9.44 -0.87
N THR A 226 -6.01 9.30 -2.18
CA THR A 226 -7.01 9.78 -3.15
C THR A 226 -8.31 8.96 -3.08
N GLY A 227 -8.74 8.61 -1.85
CA GLY A 227 -9.86 7.70 -1.55
C GLY A 227 -11.24 8.25 -1.90
N ASN A 228 -11.39 9.56 -2.03
CA ASN A 228 -12.63 10.25 -2.37
C ASN A 228 -12.38 11.40 -3.34
N ILE A 229 -13.45 12.03 -3.82
CA ILE A 229 -13.36 13.10 -4.83
C ILE A 229 -12.58 14.31 -4.31
N ASN A 230 -12.82 14.73 -3.06
CA ASN A 230 -12.14 15.91 -2.51
C ASN A 230 -10.64 15.67 -2.40
N ASP A 231 -10.21 14.54 -1.82
CA ASP A 231 -8.79 14.19 -1.70
C ASP A 231 -8.10 13.98 -3.06
N PHE A 232 -8.88 13.86 -4.15
CA PHE A 232 -8.36 13.68 -5.50
C PHE A 232 -8.08 15.01 -6.19
N TYR A 233 -8.79 16.09 -5.80
CA TYR A 233 -8.65 17.42 -6.38
C TYR A 233 -7.89 18.43 -5.49
N ASP A 234 -7.66 18.11 -4.21
CA ASP A 234 -6.79 18.85 -3.29
C ASP A 234 -5.29 18.65 -3.63
#